data_813ee9c4bbaa0d9d4a536564ab8de4e8
#
_entry.id   813ee9c4bbaa0d9d4a536564ab8de4e8
#
_cell.length_a   1.000
_cell.length_b   1.000
_cell.length_c   1.000
_cell.angle_alpha   90.00
_cell.angle_beta   90.00
_cell.angle_gamma   90.00
#
_symmetry.space_group_name_H-M   'P 1'
#
loop_
_entity.id
_entity.type
_entity.pdbx_description
1 polymer ?
#
loop_
_entity_poly.entity_id
_entity_poly.type
_entity_poly.pdbx_seq_one_letter_code
_entity_poly.pdbx_strand_id
1 'polypeptide(L)'
;TSEGHFWETLNAAGVLQVPMVLSVWDDEYGISVHAKHQTTKENISEIVKGFQRDEENKGYEIIVVNGWDYVALIEAYEKAEKIARKEHCPVLIHVVELTQPQGHSTSGSHERYKDEKRLSWEREYDCNVKLREWIIENNISTDEELEEIEKKIKREVREGKKAAWEKYLQPTKAKQKELLSVLSKLAKNTEEKETVVKLAKELNGNKEPLKKDLAITARKTLRAIRKEDSEEKSKLIDWLNDFDKDMADDYNSHLYIESKGLEAEVLPEYNEDSAEVDGRIILRDNFDQIFENKPETLIFGEDAGEIGDVNQGLEGLQDKYGKLRVADVGIREATILGQGIGMAMRGLRPIAEIQYLDYVMYALQGMSDDLATLQYRTKGKQKAPLIIRTRG
;
A
#
# COMPACT_ATOMS: atom_id res chain seq x y z
N THR A 1 -15.83 -1.54 -1.36
CA THR A 1 -16.69 -2.73 -1.46
C THR A 1 -17.30 -2.94 -2.85
N SER A 2 -17.27 -1.94 -3.75
CA SER A 2 -17.82 -2.06 -5.11
C SER A 2 -16.89 -2.81 -6.08
N GLU A 3 -15.62 -2.97 -5.76
CA GLU A 3 -14.63 -3.60 -6.64
C GLU A 3 -14.63 -5.12 -6.55
N GLY A 4 -14.28 -5.79 -7.67
CA GLY A 4 -14.21 -7.24 -7.77
C GLY A 4 -13.30 -7.88 -6.72
N HIS A 5 -12.16 -7.25 -6.40
CA HIS A 5 -11.22 -7.74 -5.38
C HIS A 5 -11.85 -7.95 -4.00
N PHE A 6 -12.82 -7.12 -3.62
CA PHE A 6 -13.55 -7.31 -2.36
C PHE A 6 -14.30 -8.65 -2.37
N TRP A 7 -15.04 -8.94 -3.43
CA TRP A 7 -15.87 -10.14 -3.54
C TRP A 7 -15.03 -11.40 -3.71
N GLU A 8 -13.97 -11.34 -4.50
CA GLU A 8 -13.02 -12.46 -4.63
C GLU A 8 -12.36 -12.79 -3.29
N THR A 9 -11.86 -11.76 -2.57
CA THR A 9 -11.22 -11.94 -1.27
C THR A 9 -12.19 -12.50 -0.24
N LEU A 10 -13.43 -11.99 -0.22
CA LEU A 10 -14.47 -12.49 0.67
C LEU A 10 -14.72 -13.98 0.44
N ASN A 11 -14.93 -14.38 -0.81
CA ASN A 11 -15.15 -15.78 -1.14
C ASN A 11 -13.90 -16.64 -0.82
N ALA A 12 -12.72 -16.19 -1.20
CA ALA A 12 -11.48 -16.91 -0.94
C ALA A 12 -11.23 -17.15 0.56
N ALA A 13 -11.39 -16.14 1.38
CA ALA A 13 -11.19 -16.25 2.83
C ALA A 13 -12.23 -17.16 3.49
N GLY A 14 -13.46 -17.15 2.99
CA GLY A 14 -14.52 -18.07 3.42
C GLY A 14 -14.21 -19.54 3.10
N VAL A 15 -13.75 -19.81 1.86
CA VAL A 15 -13.35 -21.17 1.43
C VAL A 15 -12.15 -21.69 2.25
N LEU A 16 -11.14 -20.85 2.42
CA LEU A 16 -9.89 -21.20 3.12
C LEU A 16 -10.01 -21.14 4.65
N GLN A 17 -11.11 -20.63 5.18
CA GLN A 17 -11.31 -20.37 6.62
C GLN A 17 -10.13 -19.60 7.23
N VAL A 18 -9.78 -18.48 6.58
CA VAL A 18 -8.67 -17.62 7.02
C VAL A 18 -9.08 -16.90 8.31
N PRO A 19 -8.24 -16.88 9.35
CA PRO A 19 -8.51 -16.13 10.59
C PRO A 19 -8.35 -14.62 10.37
N MET A 20 -9.22 -14.05 9.56
CA MET A 20 -9.20 -12.66 9.10
C MET A 20 -10.40 -11.91 9.68
N VAL A 21 -10.17 -10.68 10.12
CA VAL A 21 -11.22 -9.72 10.44
C VAL A 21 -11.30 -8.70 9.32
N LEU A 22 -12.39 -8.72 8.57
CA LEU A 22 -12.68 -7.75 7.51
C LEU A 22 -13.63 -6.68 8.07
N SER A 23 -13.14 -5.45 8.22
CA SER A 23 -13.92 -4.34 8.73
C SER A 23 -14.37 -3.43 7.59
N VAL A 24 -15.66 -3.32 7.38
CA VAL A 24 -16.30 -2.42 6.40
C VAL A 24 -16.83 -1.21 7.14
N TRP A 25 -16.26 -0.04 6.85
CA TRP A 25 -16.68 1.25 7.41
C TRP A 25 -17.60 1.93 6.42
N ASP A 26 -18.88 1.96 6.76
CA ASP A 26 -19.94 2.38 5.86
C ASP A 26 -20.55 3.73 6.28
N ASP A 27 -20.15 4.77 5.55
CA ASP A 27 -20.71 6.12 5.63
C ASP A 27 -21.76 6.38 4.54
N GLU A 28 -22.21 5.32 3.83
CA GLU A 28 -23.15 5.32 2.70
C GLU A 28 -22.62 5.98 1.42
N TYR A 29 -21.35 6.39 1.37
CA TYR A 29 -20.76 7.04 0.21
C TYR A 29 -19.43 6.42 -0.20
N GLY A 30 -19.18 6.34 -1.50
CA GLY A 30 -17.86 6.13 -2.08
C GLY A 30 -17.41 7.43 -2.74
N ILE A 31 -16.53 8.19 -2.09
CA ILE A 31 -16.22 9.58 -2.43
C ILE A 31 -17.47 10.46 -2.28
N SER A 32 -18.20 10.73 -3.36
CA SER A 32 -19.47 11.48 -3.39
C SER A 32 -20.64 10.67 -3.95
N VAL A 33 -20.40 9.41 -4.28
CA VAL A 33 -21.40 8.53 -4.90
C VAL A 33 -22.09 7.70 -3.82
N HIS A 34 -23.40 7.90 -3.70
CA HIS A 34 -24.22 7.20 -2.69
C HIS A 34 -24.26 5.69 -2.93
N ALA A 35 -24.36 4.91 -1.85
CA ALA A 35 -24.41 3.44 -1.84
C ALA A 35 -25.42 2.83 -2.81
N LYS A 36 -26.55 3.50 -3.06
CA LYS A 36 -27.56 3.05 -4.04
C LYS A 36 -27.05 2.85 -5.48
N HIS A 37 -25.93 3.49 -5.83
CA HIS A 37 -25.28 3.34 -7.12
C HIS A 37 -24.11 2.36 -7.10
N GLN A 38 -23.75 1.85 -5.92
CA GLN A 38 -22.56 1.04 -5.73
C GLN A 38 -22.84 -0.37 -5.23
N THR A 39 -23.91 -0.53 -4.44
CA THR A 39 -24.13 -1.76 -3.67
C THR A 39 -25.60 -2.18 -3.80
N THR A 40 -25.85 -3.38 -4.29
CA THR A 40 -27.19 -3.99 -4.27
C THR A 40 -27.75 -3.98 -2.86
N LYS A 41 -29.02 -3.63 -2.67
CA LYS A 41 -29.65 -3.44 -1.36
C LYS A 41 -29.02 -2.32 -0.50
N GLU A 42 -28.05 -1.59 -0.99
CA GLU A 42 -27.37 -0.51 -0.27
C GLU A 42 -26.74 -0.94 1.06
N ASN A 43 -26.59 -2.24 1.31
CA ASN A 43 -26.15 -2.78 2.59
C ASN A 43 -25.31 -4.04 2.40
N ILE A 44 -24.05 -3.99 2.79
CA ILE A 44 -23.09 -5.09 2.61
C ILE A 44 -23.47 -6.31 3.44
N SER A 45 -23.79 -6.17 4.74
CA SER A 45 -24.12 -7.30 5.59
C SER A 45 -25.38 -8.04 5.11
N GLU A 46 -26.35 -7.34 4.52
CA GLU A 46 -27.53 -7.97 3.93
C GLU A 46 -27.22 -8.79 2.67
N ILE A 47 -26.26 -8.35 1.85
CA ILE A 47 -25.87 -9.11 0.65
C ILE A 47 -25.10 -10.36 1.03
N VAL A 48 -24.20 -10.24 1.99
CA VAL A 48 -23.28 -11.34 2.35
C VAL A 48 -23.88 -12.32 3.39
N LYS A 49 -25.16 -12.22 3.71
CA LYS A 49 -25.84 -13.20 4.58
C LYS A 49 -25.68 -14.65 4.12
N GLY A 50 -25.59 -14.89 2.82
CA GLY A 50 -25.33 -16.21 2.26
C GLY A 50 -23.93 -16.78 2.54
N PHE A 51 -23.01 -15.94 3.03
CA PHE A 51 -21.68 -16.35 3.49
C PHE A 51 -21.61 -16.61 4.99
N GLN A 52 -22.67 -16.32 5.73
CA GLN A 52 -22.71 -16.55 7.18
C GLN A 52 -22.63 -18.03 7.49
N ARG A 53 -21.77 -18.39 8.46
CA ARG A 53 -21.68 -19.76 8.97
C ARG A 53 -22.97 -20.17 9.68
N ASP A 54 -23.27 -21.44 9.62
CA ASP A 54 -24.34 -22.10 10.35
C ASP A 54 -23.87 -23.41 11.02
N GLU A 55 -24.77 -24.23 11.53
CA GLU A 55 -24.43 -25.49 12.20
C GLU A 55 -23.84 -26.54 11.26
N GLU A 56 -24.17 -26.49 9.97
CA GLU A 56 -23.76 -27.47 8.96
C GLU A 56 -22.61 -26.95 8.07
N ASN A 57 -22.53 -25.63 7.87
CA ASN A 57 -21.64 -25.03 6.88
C ASN A 57 -20.65 -24.05 7.50
N LYS A 58 -19.39 -24.11 6.99
CA LYS A 58 -18.39 -23.10 7.24
C LYS A 58 -18.76 -21.80 6.54
N GLY A 59 -18.29 -20.69 7.06
CA GLY A 59 -18.55 -19.37 6.50
C GLY A 59 -17.96 -18.28 7.37
N TYR A 60 -18.61 -17.14 7.37
CA TYR A 60 -18.23 -15.96 8.14
C TYR A 60 -19.06 -15.82 9.41
N GLU A 61 -18.47 -15.26 10.47
CA GLU A 61 -19.25 -14.53 11.46
C GLU A 61 -19.51 -13.12 10.95
N ILE A 62 -20.76 -12.65 10.98
CA ILE A 62 -21.13 -11.30 10.55
C ILE A 62 -21.59 -10.51 11.76
N ILE A 63 -20.91 -9.39 12.03
CA ILE A 63 -21.21 -8.48 13.14
C ILE A 63 -21.58 -7.12 12.54
N VAL A 64 -22.72 -6.57 12.93
CA VAL A 64 -23.15 -5.22 12.55
C VAL A 64 -23.11 -4.35 13.79
N VAL A 65 -22.50 -3.18 13.68
CA VAL A 65 -22.31 -2.24 14.80
C VAL A 65 -22.39 -0.80 14.32
N ASN A 66 -22.96 0.10 15.13
CA ASN A 66 -23.02 1.52 14.82
C ASN A 66 -21.68 2.20 15.01
N GLY A 67 -21.25 3.02 14.04
CA GLY A 67 -19.92 3.66 14.06
C GLY A 67 -19.76 4.75 15.12
N TRP A 68 -20.84 5.26 15.67
CA TRP A 68 -20.84 6.26 16.73
C TRP A 68 -20.88 5.62 18.15
N ASP A 69 -21.13 4.32 18.28
CA ASP A 69 -21.17 3.62 19.58
C ASP A 69 -19.78 3.05 19.92
N TYR A 70 -19.02 3.81 20.69
CA TYR A 70 -17.65 3.44 21.07
C TYR A 70 -17.56 2.12 21.84
N VAL A 71 -18.47 1.88 22.78
CA VAL A 71 -18.45 0.67 23.61
C VAL A 71 -18.81 -0.56 22.79
N ALA A 72 -19.87 -0.47 22.01
CA ALA A 72 -20.28 -1.55 21.11
C ALA A 72 -19.20 -1.88 20.08
N LEU A 73 -18.47 -0.86 19.58
CA LEU A 73 -17.32 -1.07 18.68
C LEU A 73 -16.22 -1.90 19.36
N ILE A 74 -15.82 -1.56 20.59
CA ILE A 74 -14.81 -2.33 21.33
C ILE A 74 -15.26 -3.79 21.48
N GLU A 75 -16.49 -4.02 21.94
CA GLU A 75 -17.04 -5.36 22.15
C GLU A 75 -17.10 -6.16 20.83
N ALA A 76 -17.50 -5.50 19.72
CA ALA A 76 -17.54 -6.12 18.40
C ALA A 76 -16.15 -6.56 17.92
N TYR A 77 -15.13 -5.71 18.06
CA TYR A 77 -13.76 -6.06 17.68
C TYR A 77 -13.13 -7.12 18.60
N GLU A 78 -13.38 -7.07 19.91
CA GLU A 78 -12.93 -8.12 20.82
C GLU A 78 -13.58 -9.47 20.50
N LYS A 79 -14.89 -9.49 20.21
CA LYS A 79 -15.60 -10.69 19.77
C LYS A 79 -15.01 -11.22 18.47
N ALA A 80 -14.80 -10.36 17.49
CA ALA A 80 -14.22 -10.72 16.19
C ALA A 80 -12.81 -11.32 16.33
N GLU A 81 -11.94 -10.70 17.14
CA GLU A 81 -10.60 -11.22 17.40
C GLU A 81 -10.63 -12.61 18.04
N LYS A 82 -11.47 -12.81 19.04
CA LYS A 82 -11.62 -14.12 19.72
C LYS A 82 -12.07 -15.21 18.73
N ILE A 83 -13.05 -14.92 17.88
CA ILE A 83 -13.56 -15.86 16.87
C ILE A 83 -12.46 -16.16 15.84
N ALA A 84 -11.85 -15.15 15.24
CA ALA A 84 -10.85 -15.33 14.22
C ALA A 84 -9.65 -16.16 14.74
N ARG A 85 -9.13 -15.85 15.93
CA ARG A 85 -7.95 -16.53 16.47
C ARG A 85 -8.22 -17.93 17.03
N LYS A 86 -9.38 -18.14 17.69
CA LYS A 86 -9.65 -19.42 18.37
C LYS A 86 -10.35 -20.42 17.47
N GLU A 87 -11.25 -19.92 16.61
CA GLU A 87 -12.10 -20.79 15.80
C GLU A 87 -11.63 -20.88 14.35
N HIS A 88 -10.61 -20.09 13.96
CA HIS A 88 -10.13 -19.96 12.57
C HIS A 88 -11.28 -19.68 11.59
N CYS A 89 -12.21 -18.82 12.01
CA CYS A 89 -13.35 -18.39 11.23
C CYS A 89 -13.14 -16.94 10.79
N PRO A 90 -13.29 -16.60 9.51
CA PRO A 90 -13.25 -15.21 9.08
C PRO A 90 -14.45 -14.45 9.63
N VAL A 91 -14.21 -13.19 10.01
CA VAL A 91 -15.24 -12.31 10.57
C VAL A 91 -15.39 -11.08 9.70
N LEU A 92 -16.64 -10.73 9.38
CA LEU A 92 -16.96 -9.45 8.75
C LEU A 92 -17.62 -8.55 9.80
N ILE A 93 -17.00 -7.40 10.10
CA ILE A 93 -17.60 -6.33 10.90
C ILE A 93 -18.12 -5.27 9.93
N HIS A 94 -19.42 -5.04 9.92
CA HIS A 94 -20.05 -3.96 9.18
C HIS A 94 -20.34 -2.82 10.15
N VAL A 95 -19.49 -1.79 10.11
CA VAL A 95 -19.65 -0.56 10.88
C VAL A 95 -20.56 0.36 10.09
N VAL A 96 -21.82 0.43 10.49
CA VAL A 96 -22.87 1.23 9.85
C VAL A 96 -23.04 2.59 10.54
N GLU A 97 -23.81 3.48 9.93
CA GLU A 97 -24.06 4.82 10.48
C GLU A 97 -22.77 5.58 10.82
N LEU A 98 -21.74 5.42 9.99
CA LEU A 98 -20.50 6.14 10.18
C LEU A 98 -20.63 7.56 9.61
N THR A 99 -20.13 8.53 10.36
CA THR A 99 -20.07 9.92 9.92
C THR A 99 -18.72 10.24 9.31
N GLN A 100 -18.71 11.06 8.25
CA GLN A 100 -17.49 11.55 7.64
C GLN A 100 -17.56 13.07 7.47
N PRO A 101 -17.17 13.84 8.50
CA PRO A 101 -17.17 15.31 8.44
C PRO A 101 -16.30 15.82 7.28
N GLN A 102 -16.83 16.80 6.54
CA GLN A 102 -16.22 17.38 5.34
C GLN A 102 -16.11 16.42 4.13
N GLY A 103 -16.63 15.20 4.22
CA GLY A 103 -16.62 14.21 3.15
C GLY A 103 -15.25 13.58 2.90
N HIS A 104 -15.09 12.97 1.73
CA HIS A 104 -13.91 12.17 1.38
C HIS A 104 -12.61 12.98 1.34
N SER A 105 -12.65 14.21 0.84
CA SER A 105 -11.46 15.04 0.70
C SER A 105 -11.76 16.52 0.84
N THR A 106 -10.75 17.30 1.20
CA THR A 106 -10.85 18.76 1.30
C THR A 106 -11.04 19.48 -0.04
N SER A 107 -10.92 18.77 -1.17
CA SER A 107 -11.13 19.31 -2.52
C SER A 107 -12.61 19.42 -2.91
N GLY A 108 -13.50 18.77 -2.18
CA GLY A 108 -14.94 18.79 -2.43
C GLY A 108 -15.72 18.85 -1.14
N SER A 109 -16.51 19.92 -0.98
CA SER A 109 -17.39 20.08 0.17
C SER A 109 -18.52 19.07 0.12
N HIS A 110 -18.82 18.42 1.23
CA HIS A 110 -19.88 17.42 1.34
C HIS A 110 -21.27 18.00 1.17
N GLU A 111 -21.45 19.31 1.35
CA GLU A 111 -22.70 20.02 1.11
C GLU A 111 -23.12 19.98 -0.36
N ARG A 112 -22.24 19.61 -1.28
CA ARG A 112 -22.56 19.48 -2.70
C ARG A 112 -23.36 18.22 -3.03
N TYR A 113 -23.32 17.19 -2.18
CA TYR A 113 -23.95 15.90 -2.45
C TYR A 113 -24.73 15.31 -1.27
N LYS A 114 -24.61 15.89 -0.06
CA LYS A 114 -25.42 15.54 1.11
C LYS A 114 -26.47 16.63 1.34
N ASP A 115 -27.69 16.22 1.63
CA ASP A 115 -28.75 17.15 2.01
C ASP A 115 -28.61 17.63 3.47
N GLU A 116 -29.37 18.68 3.82
CA GLU A 116 -29.29 19.27 5.15
C GLU A 116 -29.73 18.31 6.27
N LYS A 117 -30.62 17.38 5.97
CA LYS A 117 -31.06 16.37 6.93
C LYS A 117 -29.89 15.44 7.28
N ARG A 118 -29.16 14.96 6.25
CA ARG A 118 -27.97 14.14 6.44
C ARG A 118 -26.86 14.90 7.17
N LEU A 119 -26.63 16.15 6.80
CA LEU A 119 -25.61 16.99 7.44
C LEU A 119 -25.92 17.28 8.92
N SER A 120 -27.20 17.49 9.26
CA SER A 120 -27.63 17.66 10.65
C SER A 120 -27.44 16.39 11.46
N TRP A 121 -27.82 15.26 10.89
CA TRP A 121 -27.62 13.96 11.51
C TRP A 121 -26.12 13.67 11.74
N GLU A 122 -25.25 13.93 10.76
CA GLU A 122 -23.79 13.75 10.92
C GLU A 122 -23.18 14.63 12.02
N ARG A 123 -23.71 15.84 12.21
CA ARG A 123 -23.29 16.70 13.33
C ARG A 123 -23.70 16.14 14.70
N GLU A 124 -24.91 15.61 14.80
CA GLU A 124 -25.44 15.01 16.02
C GLU A 124 -24.77 13.71 16.38
N TYR A 125 -24.50 12.84 15.36
CA TYR A 125 -23.93 11.51 15.54
C TYR A 125 -22.43 11.45 15.23
N ASP A 126 -21.73 12.60 15.24
CA ASP A 126 -20.27 12.59 15.17
C ASP A 126 -19.69 11.74 16.30
N CYS A 127 -18.78 10.83 15.96
CA CYS A 127 -18.23 9.84 16.91
C CYS A 127 -17.60 10.51 18.14
N ASN A 128 -16.98 11.70 17.98
CA ASN A 128 -16.39 12.43 19.12
C ASN A 128 -17.48 13.07 19.99
N VAL A 129 -18.57 13.54 19.39
CA VAL A 129 -19.72 14.07 20.14
C VAL A 129 -20.34 12.97 20.99
N LYS A 130 -20.65 11.82 20.38
CA LYS A 130 -21.23 10.67 21.09
C LYS A 130 -20.31 10.11 22.18
N LEU A 131 -19.01 10.03 21.92
CA LEU A 131 -18.05 9.63 22.95
C LEU A 131 -18.00 10.63 24.12
N ARG A 132 -18.05 11.94 23.84
CA ARG A 132 -18.09 12.98 24.86
C ARG A 132 -19.34 12.84 25.73
N GLU A 133 -20.53 12.68 25.12
CA GLU A 133 -21.79 12.45 25.81
C GLU A 133 -21.68 11.23 26.73
N TRP A 134 -21.20 10.11 26.23
CA TRP A 134 -21.02 8.87 26.97
C TRP A 134 -20.05 9.04 28.19
N ILE A 135 -18.92 9.74 28.00
CA ILE A 135 -17.97 10.01 29.08
C ILE A 135 -18.63 10.80 30.22
N ILE A 136 -19.43 11.82 29.87
CA ILE A 136 -20.14 12.67 30.87
C ILE A 136 -21.24 11.88 31.57
N GLU A 137 -22.07 11.17 30.82
CA GLU A 137 -23.17 10.36 31.36
C GLU A 137 -22.68 9.28 32.33
N ASN A 138 -21.51 8.72 32.08
CA ASN A 138 -20.89 7.71 32.96
C ASN A 138 -20.01 8.31 34.07
N ASN A 139 -20.01 9.63 34.24
CA ASN A 139 -19.24 10.35 35.27
C ASN A 139 -17.72 10.06 35.24
N ILE A 140 -17.16 9.82 34.06
CA ILE A 140 -15.73 9.55 33.86
C ILE A 140 -14.96 10.87 33.87
N SER A 141 -15.54 11.95 33.30
CA SER A 141 -14.99 13.31 33.30
C SER A 141 -16.10 14.34 33.22
N THR A 142 -15.78 15.62 33.38
CA THR A 142 -16.70 16.74 33.22
C THR A 142 -16.54 17.43 31.89
N ASP A 143 -17.53 18.24 31.52
CA ASP A 143 -17.47 19.00 30.25
C ASP A 143 -16.31 20.00 30.25
N GLU A 144 -16.05 20.63 31.37
CA GLU A 144 -14.96 21.59 31.57
C GLU A 144 -13.59 20.93 31.43
N GLU A 145 -13.39 19.75 32.02
CA GLU A 145 -12.14 18.97 31.87
C GLU A 145 -11.89 18.56 30.43
N LEU A 146 -12.92 18.10 29.73
CA LEU A 146 -12.85 17.72 28.33
C LEU A 146 -12.52 18.93 27.43
N GLU A 147 -13.12 20.11 27.71
CA GLU A 147 -12.75 21.35 27.01
C GLU A 147 -11.28 21.74 27.21
N GLU A 148 -10.76 21.60 28.42
CA GLU A 148 -9.35 21.89 28.70
C GLU A 148 -8.42 20.95 27.94
N ILE A 149 -8.74 19.65 27.92
CA ILE A 149 -8.03 18.65 27.13
C ILE A 149 -8.03 19.04 25.64
N GLU A 150 -9.19 19.37 25.09
CA GLU A 150 -9.29 19.77 23.68
C GLU A 150 -8.48 21.02 23.36
N LYS A 151 -8.54 22.05 24.21
CA LYS A 151 -7.75 23.28 24.04
C LYS A 151 -6.25 22.99 24.06
N LYS A 152 -5.81 22.12 24.97
CA LYS A 152 -4.42 21.69 25.09
C LYS A 152 -3.98 20.94 23.82
N ILE A 153 -4.73 19.92 23.40
CA ILE A 153 -4.41 19.10 22.23
C ILE A 153 -4.43 19.92 20.94
N LYS A 154 -5.41 20.81 20.75
CA LYS A 154 -5.45 21.72 19.58
C LYS A 154 -4.19 22.59 19.50
N ARG A 155 -3.63 23.03 20.63
CA ARG A 155 -2.35 23.76 20.67
C ARG A 155 -1.19 22.84 20.30
N GLU A 156 -1.07 21.67 20.92
CA GLU A 156 -0.01 20.71 20.67
C GLU A 156 0.03 20.27 19.19
N VAL A 157 -1.14 20.01 18.59
CA VAL A 157 -1.24 19.67 17.16
C VAL A 157 -0.74 20.82 16.26
N ARG A 158 -1.07 22.08 16.59
CA ARG A 158 -0.57 23.24 15.83
C ARG A 158 0.94 23.39 15.94
N GLU A 159 1.48 23.24 17.15
CA GLU A 159 2.93 23.29 17.40
C GLU A 159 3.65 22.13 16.71
N GLY A 160 3.11 20.91 16.82
CA GLY A 160 3.62 19.73 16.13
C GLY A 160 3.64 19.88 14.63
N LYS A 161 2.55 20.39 14.02
CA LYS A 161 2.49 20.71 12.59
C LYS A 161 3.58 21.69 12.18
N LYS A 162 3.75 22.78 12.95
CA LYS A 162 4.77 23.80 12.67
C LYS A 162 6.18 23.21 12.75
N ALA A 163 6.47 22.48 13.80
CA ALA A 163 7.78 21.85 14.01
C ALA A 163 8.09 20.82 12.91
N ALA A 164 7.12 20.00 12.51
CA ALA A 164 7.27 19.02 11.44
C ALA A 164 7.56 19.72 10.11
N TRP A 165 6.84 20.80 9.79
CA TRP A 165 7.05 21.55 8.56
C TRP A 165 8.42 22.24 8.53
N GLU A 166 8.83 22.87 9.63
CA GLU A 166 10.15 23.47 9.74
C GLU A 166 11.27 22.44 9.56
N LYS A 167 11.14 21.27 10.20
CA LYS A 167 12.08 20.16 10.06
C LYS A 167 12.16 19.63 8.64
N TYR A 168 11.01 19.52 7.95
CA TYR A 168 10.94 19.11 6.55
C TYR A 168 11.67 20.09 5.62
N LEU A 169 11.49 21.41 5.83
CA LEU A 169 12.12 22.45 5.01
C LEU A 169 13.61 22.66 5.31
N GLN A 170 14.07 22.33 6.51
CA GLN A 170 15.42 22.65 6.99
C GLN A 170 16.55 22.19 6.05
N PRO A 171 16.59 20.93 5.53
CA PRO A 171 17.63 20.51 4.60
C PRO A 171 17.63 21.33 3.31
N THR A 172 16.44 21.59 2.75
CA THR A 172 16.30 22.37 1.51
C THR A 172 16.71 23.83 1.72
N LYS A 173 16.39 24.44 2.86
CA LYS A 173 16.86 25.79 3.22
C LYS A 173 18.37 25.87 3.42
N ALA A 174 19.00 24.81 3.91
CA ALA A 174 20.45 24.75 3.99
C ALA A 174 21.07 24.77 2.57
N LYS A 175 20.61 23.92 1.67
CA LYS A 175 21.03 23.90 0.27
C LYS A 175 20.69 25.19 -0.48
N GLN A 176 19.57 25.86 -0.16
CA GLN A 176 19.25 27.19 -0.70
C GLN A 176 20.32 28.21 -0.33
N LYS A 177 20.78 28.24 0.93
CA LYS A 177 21.84 29.15 1.37
C LYS A 177 23.16 28.87 0.67
N GLU A 178 23.54 27.60 0.50
CA GLU A 178 24.71 27.19 -0.26
C GLU A 178 24.63 27.71 -1.70
N LEU A 179 23.54 27.47 -2.41
CA LEU A 179 23.34 27.93 -3.78
C LEU A 179 23.39 29.45 -3.88
N LEU A 180 22.72 30.17 -2.99
CA LEU A 180 22.75 31.64 -2.95
C LEU A 180 24.16 32.18 -2.74
N SER A 181 25.02 31.52 -1.96
CA SER A 181 26.41 31.85 -1.78
C SER A 181 27.21 31.72 -3.10
N VAL A 182 27.00 30.60 -3.84
CA VAL A 182 27.61 30.36 -5.12
C VAL A 182 27.15 31.41 -6.13
N LEU A 183 25.86 31.69 -6.24
CA LEU A 183 25.30 32.70 -7.15
C LEU A 183 25.80 34.12 -6.83
N SER A 184 25.97 34.45 -5.56
CA SER A 184 26.49 35.75 -5.13
C SER A 184 27.95 35.98 -5.58
N LYS A 185 28.78 34.92 -5.58
CA LYS A 185 30.16 34.97 -6.10
C LYS A 185 30.17 35.07 -7.61
N LEU A 186 29.37 34.24 -8.28
CA LEU A 186 29.21 34.25 -9.73
C LEU A 186 28.77 35.63 -10.26
N ALA A 187 27.81 36.28 -9.60
CA ALA A 187 27.30 37.59 -10.00
C ALA A 187 28.35 38.72 -9.99
N LYS A 188 29.52 38.51 -9.39
CA LYS A 188 30.61 39.49 -9.38
C LYS A 188 31.50 39.39 -10.64
N ASN A 189 31.54 38.21 -11.27
CA ASN A 189 32.49 37.85 -12.30
C ASN A 189 31.82 37.36 -13.61
N THR A 190 30.55 37.70 -13.84
CA THR A 190 29.78 37.32 -15.03
C THR A 190 29.31 38.54 -15.82
N GLU A 191 29.22 38.43 -17.14
CA GLU A 191 28.59 39.44 -18.02
C GLU A 191 27.06 39.47 -17.79
N GLU A 192 26.46 38.32 -17.44
CA GLU A 192 25.01 38.13 -17.16
C GLU A 192 24.59 38.49 -15.74
N LYS A 193 25.31 39.47 -15.12
CA LYS A 193 25.12 39.84 -13.71
C LYS A 193 23.67 40.14 -13.33
N GLU A 194 22.94 40.89 -14.16
CA GLU A 194 21.54 41.26 -13.86
C GLU A 194 20.63 40.04 -13.78
N THR A 195 20.79 39.11 -14.72
CA THR A 195 20.05 37.84 -14.78
C THR A 195 20.34 36.98 -13.56
N VAL A 196 21.61 36.82 -13.19
CA VAL A 196 22.02 36.04 -12.03
C VAL A 196 21.49 36.63 -10.73
N VAL A 197 21.60 37.95 -10.55
CA VAL A 197 21.08 38.67 -9.38
C VAL A 197 19.57 38.54 -9.27
N LYS A 198 18.84 38.62 -10.40
CA LYS A 198 17.39 38.43 -10.42
C LYS A 198 16.99 37.03 -9.94
N LEU A 199 17.60 36.00 -10.50
CA LEU A 199 17.36 34.63 -10.15
C LEU A 199 17.68 34.33 -8.66
N ALA A 200 18.80 34.87 -8.18
CA ALA A 200 19.16 34.76 -6.76
C ALA A 200 18.17 35.47 -5.84
N LYS A 201 17.66 36.66 -6.23
CA LYS A 201 16.63 37.37 -5.49
C LYS A 201 15.30 36.60 -5.41
N GLU A 202 14.86 36.06 -6.54
CA GLU A 202 13.64 35.24 -6.61
C GLU A 202 13.75 34.03 -5.68
N LEU A 203 14.88 33.31 -5.74
CA LEU A 203 15.12 32.17 -4.86
C LEU A 203 15.18 32.56 -3.38
N ASN A 204 15.87 33.65 -3.03
CA ASN A 204 15.99 34.13 -1.65
C ASN A 204 14.64 34.59 -1.08
N GLY A 205 13.74 35.10 -1.92
CA GLY A 205 12.39 35.51 -1.55
C GLY A 205 11.47 34.32 -1.24
N ASN A 206 11.80 33.14 -1.68
CA ASN A 206 11.02 31.93 -1.41
C ASN A 206 11.30 31.41 0.00
N LYS A 207 10.34 31.60 0.92
CA LYS A 207 10.44 31.20 2.34
C LYS A 207 10.26 29.70 2.54
N GLU A 208 9.64 29.01 1.59
CA GLU A 208 9.36 27.57 1.60
C GLU A 208 9.86 26.90 0.32
N PRO A 209 11.18 26.92 0.09
CA PRO A 209 11.76 26.39 -1.14
C PRO A 209 11.59 24.88 -1.21
N LEU A 210 11.21 24.40 -2.39
CA LEU A 210 11.24 22.99 -2.73
C LEU A 210 12.55 22.66 -3.45
N LYS A 211 12.97 21.41 -3.43
CA LYS A 211 14.17 20.93 -4.11
C LYS A 211 14.19 21.32 -5.59
N LYS A 212 13.05 21.23 -6.28
CA LYS A 212 12.89 21.67 -7.67
C LYS A 212 13.24 23.15 -7.90
N ASP A 213 12.94 24.02 -6.93
CA ASP A 213 13.19 25.47 -7.09
C ASP A 213 14.69 25.77 -7.13
N LEU A 214 15.48 25.02 -6.35
CA LEU A 214 16.93 25.11 -6.35
C LEU A 214 17.51 24.63 -7.67
N ALA A 215 17.11 23.43 -8.12
CA ALA A 215 17.56 22.86 -9.38
C ALA A 215 17.20 23.76 -10.59
N ILE A 216 15.97 24.28 -10.62
CA ILE A 216 15.51 25.21 -11.67
C ILE A 216 16.36 26.48 -11.68
N THR A 217 16.64 27.07 -10.53
CA THR A 217 17.44 28.28 -10.40
C THR A 217 18.89 28.07 -10.90
N ALA A 218 19.53 26.98 -10.43
CA ALA A 218 20.88 26.64 -10.86
C ALA A 218 20.94 26.40 -12.38
N ARG A 219 20.02 25.61 -12.93
CA ARG A 219 19.98 25.31 -14.37
C ARG A 219 19.64 26.55 -15.23
N LYS A 220 18.74 27.44 -14.78
CA LYS A 220 18.47 28.71 -15.46
C LYS A 220 19.72 29.61 -15.47
N THR A 221 20.43 29.66 -14.34
CA THR A 221 21.71 30.43 -14.27
C THR A 221 22.74 29.88 -15.23
N LEU A 222 23.00 28.57 -15.23
CA LEU A 222 23.94 27.94 -16.17
C LEU A 222 23.56 28.17 -17.65
N ARG A 223 22.26 28.21 -17.94
CA ARG A 223 21.79 28.51 -19.30
C ARG A 223 22.06 29.97 -19.71
N ALA A 224 21.90 30.90 -18.77
CA ALA A 224 22.24 32.33 -19.04
C ALA A 224 23.73 32.50 -19.35
N ILE A 225 24.59 31.93 -18.50
CA ILE A 225 26.05 32.04 -18.63
C ILE A 225 26.68 30.96 -19.53
N ARG A 226 25.92 30.33 -20.42
CA ARG A 226 26.37 29.15 -21.19
C ARG A 226 27.64 29.40 -22.03
N LYS A 227 27.84 30.64 -22.48
CA LYS A 227 28.98 31.04 -23.33
C LYS A 227 30.23 31.45 -22.55
N GLU A 228 30.08 31.65 -21.25
CA GLU A 228 31.16 32.02 -20.36
C GLU A 228 31.95 30.78 -19.92
N ASP A 229 33.23 30.98 -19.64
CA ASP A 229 34.07 29.96 -18.98
C ASP A 229 34.75 30.62 -17.78
N SER A 230 34.40 30.17 -16.58
CA SER A 230 34.90 30.74 -15.33
C SER A 230 34.92 29.70 -14.21
N GLU A 231 35.78 29.92 -13.22
CA GLU A 231 35.88 29.10 -12.05
C GLU A 231 34.54 29.06 -11.27
N GLU A 232 33.82 30.17 -11.22
CA GLU A 232 32.53 30.29 -10.57
C GLU A 232 31.45 29.50 -11.29
N LYS A 233 31.50 29.40 -12.62
CA LYS A 233 30.60 28.51 -13.38
C LYS A 233 30.89 27.06 -13.06
N SER A 234 32.14 26.65 -12.98
CA SER A 234 32.53 25.30 -12.59
C SER A 234 32.00 24.95 -11.19
N LYS A 235 32.15 25.87 -10.22
CA LYS A 235 31.59 25.70 -8.87
C LYS A 235 30.06 25.53 -8.85
N LEU A 236 29.34 26.21 -9.74
CA LEU A 236 27.89 26.03 -9.85
C LEU A 236 27.56 24.69 -10.49
N ILE A 237 28.32 24.22 -11.44
CA ILE A 237 28.17 22.89 -12.05
C ILE A 237 28.43 21.82 -10.98
N ASP A 238 29.53 21.94 -10.24
CA ASP A 238 29.86 20.98 -9.15
C ASP A 238 28.76 20.94 -8.09
N TRP A 239 28.30 22.13 -7.65
CA TRP A 239 27.18 22.21 -6.71
C TRP A 239 25.93 21.49 -7.25
N LEU A 240 25.57 21.67 -8.52
CA LEU A 240 24.40 21.02 -9.13
C LEU A 240 24.58 19.50 -9.23
N ASN A 241 25.78 19.04 -9.59
CA ASN A 241 26.09 17.62 -9.68
C ASN A 241 25.99 16.95 -8.29
N ASP A 242 26.54 17.58 -7.26
CA ASP A 242 26.45 17.09 -5.88
C ASP A 242 24.99 17.12 -5.40
N PHE A 243 24.24 18.16 -5.73
CA PHE A 243 22.83 18.26 -5.42
C PHE A 243 22.01 17.15 -6.12
N ASP A 244 22.23 16.90 -7.41
CA ASP A 244 21.54 15.84 -8.17
C ASP A 244 21.91 14.46 -7.61
N LYS A 245 23.15 14.25 -7.17
CA LYS A 245 23.60 13.01 -6.52
C LYS A 245 22.92 12.79 -5.16
N ASP A 246 22.87 13.82 -4.30
CA ASP A 246 22.16 13.78 -3.02
C ASP A 246 20.66 13.48 -3.23
N MET A 247 20.08 13.97 -4.34
CA MET A 247 18.67 13.73 -4.67
C MET A 247 18.40 12.34 -5.24
N ALA A 248 19.40 11.71 -5.84
CA ALA A 248 19.25 10.36 -6.41
C ALA A 248 18.79 9.35 -5.37
N ASP A 249 19.28 9.43 -4.15
CA ASP A 249 18.91 8.56 -3.04
C ASP A 249 17.44 8.75 -2.61
N ASP A 250 16.91 9.97 -2.73
CA ASP A 250 15.51 10.25 -2.39
C ASP A 250 14.52 9.76 -3.45
N TYR A 251 14.93 9.71 -4.73
CA TYR A 251 14.03 9.38 -5.86
C TYR A 251 14.29 8.03 -6.50
N ASN A 252 15.49 7.48 -6.35
CA ASN A 252 15.91 6.23 -7.00
C ASN A 252 16.23 5.10 -5.99
N SER A 253 16.30 5.41 -4.68
CA SER A 253 16.58 4.39 -3.67
C SER A 253 15.48 3.32 -3.67
N HIS A 254 15.88 2.08 -3.58
CA HIS A 254 14.96 0.93 -3.54
C HIS A 254 14.10 0.70 -4.80
N LEU A 255 14.40 1.33 -5.93
CA LEU A 255 13.75 1.04 -7.21
C LEU A 255 14.21 -0.27 -7.84
N TYR A 256 15.49 -0.61 -7.62
CA TYR A 256 16.11 -1.78 -8.21
C TYR A 256 16.65 -2.73 -7.14
N ILE A 257 16.86 -3.98 -7.54
CA ILE A 257 17.50 -4.97 -6.68
C ILE A 257 18.96 -4.54 -6.44
N GLU A 258 19.35 -4.42 -5.19
CA GLU A 258 20.71 -4.04 -4.78
C GLU A 258 21.67 -5.24 -4.77
N SER A 259 21.22 -6.45 -5.11
CA SER A 259 22.07 -7.64 -5.16
C SER A 259 23.13 -7.48 -6.23
N LYS A 260 24.36 -7.54 -5.80
CA LYS A 260 25.54 -7.52 -6.67
C LYS A 260 25.69 -8.88 -7.36
N GLY A 261 25.23 -8.94 -8.58
CA GLY A 261 25.50 -10.05 -9.45
C GLY A 261 24.30 -10.97 -9.67
N LEU A 262 24.09 -11.31 -10.91
CA LEU A 262 23.39 -12.51 -11.27
C LEU A 262 24.22 -13.68 -10.72
N GLU A 263 23.57 -14.65 -10.11
CA GLU A 263 24.24 -15.92 -9.79
C GLU A 263 24.83 -16.48 -11.07
N ALA A 264 25.98 -17.14 -10.94
CA ALA A 264 26.61 -17.75 -12.10
C ALA A 264 25.64 -18.74 -12.74
N GLU A 265 25.54 -18.68 -14.05
CA GLU A 265 24.73 -19.63 -14.81
C GLU A 265 25.31 -21.04 -14.59
N VAL A 266 24.45 -21.95 -14.11
CA VAL A 266 24.77 -23.35 -13.95
C VAL A 266 24.21 -24.09 -15.16
N LEU A 267 25.07 -24.47 -16.08
CA LEU A 267 24.67 -25.23 -17.26
C LEU A 267 24.40 -26.69 -16.89
N PRO A 268 23.42 -27.34 -17.54
CA PRO A 268 23.18 -28.76 -17.33
C PRO A 268 24.33 -29.58 -17.90
N GLU A 269 24.71 -30.64 -17.17
CA GLU A 269 25.69 -31.60 -17.62
C GLU A 269 24.97 -32.87 -18.08
N TYR A 270 25.25 -33.30 -19.33
CA TYR A 270 24.70 -34.51 -19.91
C TYR A 270 25.84 -35.50 -20.18
N ASN A 271 25.55 -36.78 -20.05
CA ASN A 271 26.42 -37.86 -20.44
C ASN A 271 25.70 -38.83 -21.40
N GLU A 272 26.42 -39.82 -21.96
CA GLU A 272 25.85 -40.75 -22.92
C GLU A 272 24.72 -41.62 -22.35
N ASP A 273 24.69 -41.79 -21.02
CA ASP A 273 23.68 -42.55 -20.29
C ASP A 273 22.52 -41.70 -19.79
N SER A 274 22.49 -40.41 -20.09
CA SER A 274 21.41 -39.51 -19.67
C SER A 274 20.10 -39.92 -20.35
N ALA A 275 19.06 -40.13 -19.53
CA ALA A 275 17.74 -40.53 -20.04
C ALA A 275 17.05 -39.39 -20.80
N GLU A 276 16.45 -39.68 -21.92
CA GLU A 276 15.51 -38.80 -22.58
C GLU A 276 14.15 -38.89 -21.89
N VAL A 277 13.68 -37.76 -21.37
CA VAL A 277 12.40 -37.65 -20.64
C VAL A 277 11.61 -36.42 -21.08
N ASP A 278 10.31 -36.46 -20.90
CA ASP A 278 9.47 -35.29 -21.17
C ASP A 278 9.89 -34.11 -20.30
N GLY A 279 9.86 -32.91 -20.88
CA GLY A 279 10.21 -31.68 -20.15
C GLY A 279 9.40 -31.45 -18.87
N ARG A 280 8.16 -31.93 -18.80
CA ARG A 280 7.32 -31.91 -17.59
C ARG A 280 7.94 -32.68 -16.41
N ILE A 281 8.64 -33.78 -16.68
CA ILE A 281 9.32 -34.58 -15.64
C ILE A 281 10.49 -33.81 -15.08
N ILE A 282 11.25 -33.14 -15.94
CA ILE A 282 12.35 -32.27 -15.50
C ILE A 282 11.83 -31.13 -14.59
N LEU A 283 10.72 -30.50 -14.99
CA LEU A 283 10.09 -29.44 -14.15
C LEU A 283 9.65 -30.01 -12.81
N ARG A 284 8.95 -31.15 -12.81
CA ARG A 284 8.47 -31.82 -11.59
C ARG A 284 9.64 -32.14 -10.64
N ASP A 285 10.69 -32.73 -11.15
CA ASP A 285 11.84 -33.12 -10.35
C ASP A 285 12.62 -31.91 -9.79
N ASN A 286 12.66 -30.80 -10.55
CA ASN A 286 13.20 -29.54 -10.03
C ASN A 286 12.33 -28.96 -8.90
N PHE A 287 11.01 -28.94 -9.05
CA PHE A 287 10.11 -28.50 -7.99
C PHE A 287 10.21 -29.39 -6.76
N ASP A 288 10.37 -30.70 -6.95
CA ASP A 288 10.59 -31.65 -5.86
C ASP A 288 11.84 -31.27 -5.06
N GLN A 289 12.95 -31.03 -5.73
CA GLN A 289 14.20 -30.59 -5.08
C GLN A 289 14.06 -29.22 -4.42
N ILE A 290 13.33 -28.30 -5.01
CA ILE A 290 13.08 -26.97 -4.40
C ILE A 290 12.30 -27.14 -3.10
N PHE A 291 11.22 -27.91 -3.11
CA PHE A 291 10.38 -28.09 -1.91
C PHE A 291 11.09 -28.88 -0.80
N GLU A 292 11.96 -29.82 -1.16
CA GLU A 292 12.76 -30.56 -0.21
C GLU A 292 13.82 -29.67 0.48
N ASN A 293 14.51 -28.83 -0.29
CA ASN A 293 15.61 -28.01 0.21
C ASN A 293 15.19 -26.63 0.74
N LYS A 294 13.98 -26.15 0.41
CA LYS A 294 13.49 -24.81 0.77
C LYS A 294 12.11 -24.91 1.43
N PRO A 295 12.05 -25.14 2.74
CA PRO A 295 10.80 -25.33 3.46
C PRO A 295 9.87 -24.12 3.43
N GLU A 296 10.40 -22.89 3.20
CA GLU A 296 9.66 -21.67 3.04
C GLU A 296 8.97 -21.52 1.67
N THR A 297 9.31 -22.40 0.70
CA THR A 297 8.74 -22.35 -0.65
C THR A 297 7.45 -23.15 -0.75
N LEU A 298 6.46 -22.58 -1.38
CA LEU A 298 5.17 -23.21 -1.68
C LEU A 298 4.66 -22.74 -3.04
N ILE A 299 3.78 -23.52 -3.63
CA ILE A 299 3.10 -23.18 -4.89
C ILE A 299 1.59 -23.32 -4.73
N PHE A 300 0.86 -22.42 -5.32
CA PHE A 300 -0.59 -22.47 -5.38
C PHE A 300 -1.10 -21.81 -6.66
N GLY A 301 -2.16 -22.35 -7.19
CA GLY A 301 -2.78 -21.89 -8.42
C GLY A 301 -3.95 -22.78 -8.81
N GLU A 302 -4.59 -22.48 -9.92
CA GLU A 302 -5.61 -23.34 -10.49
C GLU A 302 -4.98 -24.65 -10.96
N ASP A 303 -5.56 -25.77 -10.56
CA ASP A 303 -5.10 -27.11 -10.91
C ASP A 303 -3.63 -27.43 -10.51
N ALA A 304 -3.00 -26.59 -9.70
CA ALA A 304 -1.60 -26.77 -9.29
C ALA A 304 -1.40 -27.96 -8.36
N GLY A 305 -2.41 -28.34 -7.58
CA GLY A 305 -2.37 -29.34 -6.52
C GLY A 305 -2.65 -30.75 -6.99
N GLU A 306 -3.93 -31.16 -6.99
CA GLU A 306 -4.35 -32.56 -7.16
C GLU A 306 -3.92 -33.17 -8.49
N ILE A 307 -4.12 -32.44 -9.59
CA ILE A 307 -3.71 -32.94 -10.94
C ILE A 307 -2.26 -32.60 -11.28
N GLY A 308 -1.60 -31.76 -10.50
CA GLY A 308 -0.21 -31.41 -10.69
C GLY A 308 0.08 -30.46 -11.84
N ASP A 309 -0.75 -29.46 -12.02
CA ASP A 309 -0.89 -28.48 -13.10
C ASP A 309 -1.40 -29.09 -14.45
N VAL A 310 -1.85 -28.23 -15.33
CA VAL A 310 -2.41 -28.64 -16.65
C VAL A 310 -1.42 -29.49 -17.48
N ASN A 311 -0.13 -29.22 -17.35
CA ASN A 311 0.93 -29.97 -18.05
C ASN A 311 1.60 -31.01 -17.15
N GLN A 312 1.08 -31.26 -15.95
CA GLN A 312 1.58 -32.23 -14.98
C GLN A 312 3.04 -32.00 -14.53
N GLY A 313 3.50 -30.75 -14.56
CA GLY A 313 4.82 -30.40 -14.05
C GLY A 313 4.93 -30.37 -12.52
N LEU A 314 3.83 -30.66 -11.81
CA LEU A 314 3.74 -30.76 -10.35
C LEU A 314 3.10 -32.11 -9.91
N GLU A 315 2.93 -33.06 -10.83
CA GLU A 315 2.27 -34.36 -10.60
C GLU A 315 2.83 -35.07 -9.37
N GLY A 316 1.94 -35.45 -8.43
CA GLY A 316 2.28 -36.16 -7.19
C GLY A 316 2.92 -35.32 -6.08
N LEU A 317 3.25 -34.05 -6.33
CA LEU A 317 3.91 -33.21 -5.33
C LEU A 317 2.96 -32.78 -4.19
N GLN A 318 1.67 -32.66 -4.44
CA GLN A 318 0.70 -32.41 -3.38
C GLN A 318 0.63 -33.56 -2.39
N ASP A 319 0.64 -34.81 -2.85
CA ASP A 319 0.65 -36.00 -2.00
C ASP A 319 1.92 -36.08 -1.14
N LYS A 320 3.06 -35.69 -1.72
CA LYS A 320 4.36 -35.71 -1.02
C LYS A 320 4.51 -34.59 0.01
N TYR A 321 4.11 -33.37 -0.32
CA TYR A 321 4.37 -32.17 0.50
C TYR A 321 3.14 -31.61 1.21
N GLY A 322 1.96 -32.11 0.89
CA GLY A 322 0.69 -31.70 1.48
C GLY A 322 0.05 -30.46 0.84
N LYS A 323 -1.25 -30.33 1.07
CA LYS A 323 -2.13 -29.28 0.51
C LYS A 323 -1.78 -27.85 0.93
N LEU A 324 -0.99 -27.66 1.98
CA LEU A 324 -0.52 -26.32 2.39
C LEU A 324 0.69 -25.86 1.57
N ARG A 325 1.45 -26.78 0.99
CA ARG A 325 2.64 -26.46 0.21
C ARG A 325 2.43 -26.51 -1.29
N VAL A 326 1.52 -27.37 -1.76
CA VAL A 326 1.13 -27.50 -3.16
C VAL A 326 -0.38 -27.47 -3.19
N ALA A 327 -0.95 -26.32 -3.51
CA ALA A 327 -2.36 -26.05 -3.27
C ALA A 327 -3.14 -25.71 -4.54
N ASP A 328 -4.34 -26.27 -4.62
CA ASP A 328 -5.35 -25.80 -5.57
C ASP A 328 -6.05 -24.55 -5.01
N VAL A 329 -6.36 -23.63 -5.89
CA VAL A 329 -7.20 -22.47 -5.60
C VAL A 329 -8.25 -22.29 -6.70
N GLY A 330 -9.29 -21.50 -6.41
CA GLY A 330 -10.29 -21.15 -7.42
C GLY A 330 -9.77 -20.20 -8.49
N ILE A 331 -10.51 -20.05 -9.57
CA ILE A 331 -10.24 -19.10 -10.67
C ILE A 331 -10.40 -17.68 -10.14
N ARG A 332 -9.27 -17.02 -9.85
CA ARG A 332 -9.23 -15.69 -9.21
C ARG A 332 -7.83 -15.09 -9.27
N GLU A 333 -7.32 -14.76 -10.43
CA GLU A 333 -5.93 -14.37 -10.68
C GLU A 333 -5.47 -13.17 -9.84
N ALA A 334 -6.35 -12.18 -9.67
CA ALA A 334 -6.06 -11.01 -8.82
C ALA A 334 -5.85 -11.40 -7.36
N THR A 335 -6.66 -12.33 -6.83
CA THR A 335 -6.54 -12.83 -5.45
C THR A 335 -5.34 -13.79 -5.31
N ILE A 336 -5.04 -14.61 -6.32
CA ILE A 336 -3.83 -15.45 -6.36
C ILE A 336 -2.59 -14.57 -6.19
N LEU A 337 -2.50 -13.48 -6.96
CA LEU A 337 -1.41 -12.51 -6.82
C LEU A 337 -1.38 -11.89 -5.43
N GLY A 338 -2.51 -11.37 -4.93
CA GLY A 338 -2.60 -10.72 -3.63
C GLY A 338 -2.24 -11.64 -2.47
N GLN A 339 -2.67 -12.91 -2.54
CA GLN A 339 -2.30 -13.96 -1.59
C GLN A 339 -0.79 -14.20 -1.60
N GLY A 340 -0.17 -14.28 -2.79
CA GLY A 340 1.27 -14.41 -2.95
C GLY A 340 2.05 -13.23 -2.36
N ILE A 341 1.60 -11.99 -2.61
CA ILE A 341 2.20 -10.78 -2.02
C ILE A 341 2.17 -10.87 -0.49
N GLY A 342 1.00 -11.19 0.09
CA GLY A 342 0.83 -11.29 1.53
C GLY A 342 1.73 -12.36 2.17
N MET A 343 1.81 -13.54 1.58
CA MET A 343 2.68 -14.62 2.03
C MET A 343 4.16 -14.24 1.96
N ALA A 344 4.58 -13.61 0.85
CA ALA A 344 5.96 -13.17 0.66
C ALA A 344 6.35 -12.09 1.67
N MET A 345 5.46 -11.14 1.97
CA MET A 345 5.67 -10.13 3.01
C MET A 345 5.84 -10.74 4.41
N ARG A 346 5.32 -11.95 4.65
CA ARG A 346 5.45 -12.68 5.90
C ARG A 346 6.62 -13.65 5.94
N GLY A 347 7.49 -13.62 4.93
CA GLY A 347 8.75 -14.37 4.92
C GLY A 347 8.74 -15.69 4.15
N LEU A 348 7.60 -16.07 3.60
CA LEU A 348 7.51 -17.22 2.70
C LEU A 348 8.11 -16.90 1.31
N ARG A 349 8.29 -17.93 0.50
CA ARG A 349 8.72 -17.84 -0.91
C ARG A 349 7.65 -18.46 -1.80
N PRO A 350 6.52 -17.77 -1.95
CA PRO A 350 5.40 -18.30 -2.71
C PRO A 350 5.68 -18.25 -4.22
N ILE A 351 5.21 -19.27 -4.90
CA ILE A 351 5.06 -19.33 -6.36
C ILE A 351 3.56 -19.22 -6.63
N ALA A 352 3.14 -18.04 -7.06
CA ALA A 352 1.75 -17.81 -7.45
C ALA A 352 1.57 -18.19 -8.91
N GLU A 353 0.82 -19.26 -9.17
CA GLU A 353 0.60 -19.75 -10.52
C GLU A 353 -0.69 -19.22 -11.12
N ILE A 354 -0.55 -18.51 -12.24
CA ILE A 354 -1.64 -18.12 -13.12
C ILE A 354 -1.60 -19.07 -14.31
N GLN A 355 -2.70 -19.77 -14.57
CA GLN A 355 -2.74 -20.93 -15.44
C GLN A 355 -2.21 -20.67 -16.86
N TYR A 356 -2.59 -19.53 -17.47
CA TYR A 356 -2.12 -19.10 -18.79
C TYR A 356 -1.73 -17.62 -18.82
N LEU A 357 -0.78 -17.26 -19.69
CA LEU A 357 -0.29 -15.89 -19.84
C LEU A 357 -1.41 -14.89 -20.18
N ASP A 358 -2.41 -15.30 -20.93
CA ASP A 358 -3.56 -14.46 -21.30
C ASP A 358 -4.31 -13.95 -20.07
N TYR A 359 -4.32 -14.70 -18.99
CA TYR A 359 -5.05 -14.36 -17.75
C TYR A 359 -4.26 -13.45 -16.80
N VAL A 360 -2.95 -13.28 -17.04
CA VAL A 360 -2.12 -12.34 -16.25
C VAL A 360 -2.69 -10.92 -16.25
N MET A 361 -3.41 -10.55 -17.29
CA MET A 361 -4.05 -9.23 -17.40
C MET A 361 -5.01 -8.93 -16.25
N TYR A 362 -5.68 -9.93 -15.68
CA TYR A 362 -6.56 -9.78 -14.51
C TYR A 362 -5.80 -9.44 -13.23
N ALA A 363 -4.52 -9.79 -13.15
CA ALA A 363 -3.64 -9.49 -12.02
C ALA A 363 -2.75 -8.25 -12.24
N LEU A 364 -2.75 -7.66 -13.44
CA LEU A 364 -1.80 -6.62 -13.85
C LEU A 364 -1.81 -5.39 -12.92
N GLN A 365 -2.98 -4.95 -12.46
CA GLN A 365 -3.09 -3.82 -11.55
C GLN A 365 -2.34 -4.10 -10.24
N GLY A 366 -2.58 -5.25 -9.61
CA GLY A 366 -1.86 -5.63 -8.39
C GLY A 366 -0.35 -5.82 -8.60
N MET A 367 0.06 -6.28 -9.80
CA MET A 367 1.49 -6.38 -10.15
C MET A 367 2.14 -5.01 -10.25
N SER A 368 1.49 -4.03 -10.89
CA SER A 368 2.05 -2.69 -11.09
C SER A 368 1.96 -1.84 -9.84
N ASP A 369 0.80 -1.79 -9.18
CA ASP A 369 0.54 -0.82 -8.12
C ASP A 369 0.97 -1.33 -6.74
N ASP A 370 0.78 -2.62 -6.47
CA ASP A 370 1.08 -3.20 -5.16
C ASP A 370 2.44 -3.88 -5.12
N LEU A 371 2.72 -4.84 -6.01
CA LEU A 371 3.94 -5.63 -5.96
C LEU A 371 5.16 -4.80 -6.35
N ALA A 372 5.15 -4.20 -7.55
CA ALA A 372 6.31 -3.48 -8.09
C ALA A 372 6.69 -2.24 -7.27
N THR A 373 5.72 -1.55 -6.67
CA THR A 373 5.98 -0.31 -5.93
C THR A 373 6.21 -0.52 -4.43
N LEU A 374 5.96 -1.72 -3.89
CA LEU A 374 6.01 -1.98 -2.44
C LEU A 374 7.34 -1.54 -1.81
N GLN A 375 8.45 -2.00 -2.38
CA GLN A 375 9.78 -1.71 -1.84
C GLN A 375 10.11 -0.22 -1.92
N TYR A 376 9.78 0.44 -3.03
CA TYR A 376 9.97 1.88 -3.22
C TYR A 376 9.13 2.69 -2.24
N ARG A 377 7.82 2.46 -2.17
CA ARG A 377 6.89 3.20 -1.29
C ARG A 377 7.24 3.10 0.18
N THR A 378 7.83 1.99 0.60
CA THR A 378 8.19 1.74 2.00
C THR A 378 9.65 2.04 2.31
N LYS A 379 10.41 2.63 1.40
CA LYS A 379 11.88 2.86 1.53
C LYS A 379 12.63 1.59 1.93
N GLY A 380 12.34 0.47 1.28
CA GLY A 380 12.94 -0.83 1.51
C GLY A 380 12.52 -1.54 2.80
N LYS A 381 11.57 -0.99 3.58
CA LYS A 381 11.13 -1.60 4.84
C LYS A 381 10.24 -2.83 4.64
N GLN A 382 9.56 -2.92 3.51
CA GLN A 382 8.76 -4.08 3.14
C GLN A 382 9.23 -4.64 1.80
N LYS A 383 9.28 -5.96 1.71
CA LYS A 383 9.65 -6.71 0.51
C LYS A 383 8.66 -7.86 0.33
N ALA A 384 8.37 -8.19 -0.90
CA ALA A 384 7.54 -9.33 -1.28
C ALA A 384 8.26 -10.16 -2.35
N PRO A 385 9.22 -11.02 -1.94
CA PRO A 385 9.94 -11.90 -2.86
C PRO A 385 9.02 -13.02 -3.34
N LEU A 386 8.20 -12.70 -4.33
CA LEU A 386 7.18 -13.54 -4.96
C LEU A 386 7.66 -13.98 -6.33
N ILE A 387 7.39 -15.24 -6.68
CA ILE A 387 7.52 -15.75 -8.04
C ILE A 387 6.11 -15.86 -8.64
N ILE A 388 5.91 -15.24 -9.79
CA ILE A 388 4.69 -15.39 -10.60
C ILE A 388 5.04 -16.34 -11.74
N ARG A 389 4.35 -17.48 -11.78
CA ARG A 389 4.53 -18.48 -12.83
C ARG A 389 3.31 -18.49 -13.73
N THR A 390 3.54 -18.52 -15.03
CA THR A 390 2.48 -18.71 -16.02
C THR A 390 3.03 -19.46 -17.24
N ARG A 391 2.14 -19.95 -18.05
CA ARG A 391 2.44 -20.66 -19.29
C ARG A 391 1.97 -19.85 -20.49
N GLY A 392 2.71 -19.91 -21.59
CA GLY A 392 2.37 -19.33 -22.87
C GLY A 392 1.98 -20.37 -23.91
#